data_b95ef71a79afd760525efe7a1f2d637f
#
_entry.id   b95ef71a79afd760525efe7a1f2d637f
#
_cell.length_a   1.000
_cell.length_b   1.000
_cell.length_c   1.000
_cell.angle_alpha   90.00
_cell.angle_beta   90.00
_cell.angle_gamma   90.00
#
_symmetry.space_group_name_H-M   'P 1'
#
loop_
_entity.id
_entity.type
_entity.pdbx_description
1 polymer ?
#
loop_
_entity_poly.entity_id
_entity_poly.type
_entity_poly.pdbx_seq_one_letter_code
_entity_poly.pdbx_strand_id
1 'polypeptide(L)'
;MKLKYIIPMILAAGMAAGCTETTKVGPDSYEAPLFLQPSDSKIVFDKEGGKALVTMATNATSWNYTAQSGDWFAVSVDADSCLVVEAQANNGSVKTDDIKVTAVRGDESKEVSLKITQRADDAIDLSAAGTANCYIAHTNSAYKFRADIKGNGGKDGKSKYIESEGLGIKDVAYAELLWEARNDGDRTMSYEIIDGTPAYGAGYISFSTGRSEGNALIAVKNAKGKVLWSWHIWVTDNEVTTHDHIGPEGNVIAQIMDRNLGALNNTPMDIDNRGMIYQMGRKDPFIP
;
A
#
# COMPACT_ATOMS: atom_id res chain seq x y z
N MET A 1 -5.42 -9.20 -12.71
CA MET A 1 -5.38 -8.09 -13.67
C MET A 1 -4.65 -6.96 -12.98
N LYS A 2 -3.37 -6.71 -13.32
CA LYS A 2 -2.55 -5.70 -12.66
C LYS A 2 -3.03 -4.33 -13.13
N LEU A 3 -3.81 -3.62 -12.32
CA LEU A 3 -4.03 -2.18 -12.51
C LEU A 3 -2.85 -1.46 -11.84
N LYS A 4 -1.70 -1.52 -12.47
CA LYS A 4 -0.61 -0.58 -12.20
C LYS A 4 -1.02 0.72 -12.85
N TYR A 5 -0.89 1.80 -12.12
CA TYR A 5 -1.11 3.17 -12.54
C TYR A 5 -0.68 3.38 -14.00
N ILE A 6 -1.66 3.45 -14.90
CA ILE A 6 -1.44 3.98 -16.24
C ILE A 6 -1.53 5.49 -16.04
N ILE A 7 -0.37 6.15 -15.96
CA ILE A 7 -0.32 7.59 -16.14
C ILE A 7 -0.95 7.86 -17.49
N PRO A 8 -2.05 8.63 -17.61
CA PRO A 8 -2.61 8.95 -18.89
C PRO A 8 -1.56 9.75 -19.66
N MET A 9 -1.09 9.18 -20.75
CA MET A 9 -0.34 9.88 -21.77
C MET A 9 -1.28 10.93 -22.31
N ILE A 10 -1.13 12.19 -21.89
CA ILE A 10 -1.88 13.33 -22.44
C ILE A 10 -1.42 13.49 -23.88
N LEU A 11 -2.20 12.92 -24.79
CA LEU A 11 -2.10 13.22 -26.20
C LEU A 11 -2.74 14.62 -26.41
N ALA A 12 -1.93 15.67 -26.36
CA ALA A 12 -2.37 16.99 -26.78
C ALA A 12 -2.58 16.98 -28.29
N ALA A 13 -3.81 16.71 -28.71
CA ALA A 13 -4.23 16.97 -30.10
C ALA A 13 -4.39 18.47 -30.28
N GLY A 14 -3.33 19.15 -30.68
CA GLY A 14 -3.38 20.51 -31.19
C GLY A 14 -4.04 20.52 -32.55
N MET A 15 -5.25 21.06 -32.65
CA MET A 15 -5.82 21.47 -33.92
C MET A 15 -5.11 22.74 -34.43
N ALA A 16 -4.21 22.58 -35.38
CA ALA A 16 -3.74 23.69 -36.21
C ALA A 16 -4.41 23.59 -37.58
N ALA A 17 -5.30 24.52 -37.86
CA ALA A 17 -5.81 24.74 -39.19
C ALA A 17 -4.76 25.50 -40.03
N GLY A 18 -4.42 24.98 -41.19
CA GLY A 18 -3.95 25.69 -42.34
C GLY A 18 -2.46 25.98 -42.45
N CYS A 19 -1.75 25.21 -43.28
CA CYS A 19 -1.05 25.67 -44.47
C CYS A 19 -0.32 24.48 -45.11
N THR A 20 -0.54 24.34 -46.41
CA THR A 20 0.07 23.35 -47.30
C THR A 20 1.56 23.60 -47.46
N GLU A 21 2.38 22.74 -46.85
CA GLU A 21 3.66 22.30 -47.36
C GLU A 21 3.87 20.86 -46.89
N THR A 22 3.80 19.92 -47.84
CA THR A 22 4.12 18.52 -47.61
C THR A 22 5.62 18.33 -47.51
N THR A 23 6.21 18.72 -46.41
CA THR A 23 7.46 18.13 -45.98
C THR A 23 7.10 16.75 -45.44
N LYS A 24 7.48 15.70 -46.17
CA LYS A 24 7.51 14.34 -45.62
C LYS A 24 8.49 14.34 -44.45
N VAL A 25 8.00 14.66 -43.25
CA VAL A 25 8.65 14.31 -42.01
C VAL A 25 8.48 12.80 -41.91
N GLY A 26 9.57 12.05 -42.19
CA GLY A 26 9.62 10.64 -41.83
C GLY A 26 9.26 10.51 -40.35
N PRO A 27 8.86 9.35 -39.88
CA PRO A 27 8.66 9.16 -38.46
C PRO A 27 10.00 9.38 -37.77
N ASP A 28 10.28 10.61 -37.32
CA ASP A 28 11.32 10.83 -36.35
C ASP A 28 10.92 9.93 -35.18
N SER A 29 11.75 8.93 -34.92
CA SER A 29 11.61 8.06 -33.82
C SER A 29 11.77 8.91 -32.55
N TYR A 30 10.64 9.48 -32.06
CA TYR A 30 10.63 10.16 -30.77
C TYR A 30 10.94 9.12 -29.71
N GLU A 31 12.17 9.04 -29.33
CA GLU A 31 12.58 8.21 -28.23
C GLU A 31 12.22 8.93 -26.93
N ALA A 32 11.31 8.34 -26.16
CA ALA A 32 10.89 8.92 -24.90
C ALA A 32 12.12 9.09 -23.97
N PRO A 33 12.24 10.21 -23.23
CA PRO A 33 13.34 10.40 -22.29
C PRO A 33 13.51 9.22 -21.36
N LEU A 34 14.74 8.92 -20.97
CA LEU A 34 15.01 7.87 -20.00
C LEU A 34 14.30 8.18 -18.68
N PHE A 35 13.49 7.25 -18.21
CA PHE A 35 12.84 7.35 -16.90
C PHE A 35 13.19 6.15 -16.02
N LEU A 36 13.18 6.39 -14.72
CA LEU A 36 13.29 5.40 -13.66
C LEU A 36 12.39 5.84 -12.52
N GLN A 37 11.40 5.03 -12.20
CA GLN A 37 10.42 5.33 -11.16
C GLN A 37 10.19 4.09 -10.30
N PRO A 38 10.63 4.10 -9.04
CA PRO A 38 10.26 3.08 -8.07
C PRO A 38 8.78 3.19 -7.69
N SER A 39 8.17 2.09 -7.26
CA SER A 39 6.80 2.09 -6.71
C SER A 39 6.71 2.92 -5.43
N ASP A 40 7.81 3.04 -4.70
CA ASP A 40 7.96 3.89 -3.53
C ASP A 40 9.42 4.33 -3.38
N SER A 41 9.63 5.50 -2.80
CA SER A 41 10.97 6.02 -2.47
C SER A 41 11.37 5.84 -1.01
N LYS A 42 10.45 5.32 -0.18
CA LYS A 42 10.66 5.07 1.25
C LYS A 42 10.34 3.62 1.59
N ILE A 43 11.17 3.02 2.42
CA ILE A 43 10.96 1.69 2.99
C ILE A 43 11.10 1.82 4.50
N VAL A 44 10.03 1.54 5.24
CA VAL A 44 10.02 1.66 6.69
C VAL A 44 9.73 0.31 7.32
N PHE A 45 10.69 -0.21 8.06
CA PHE A 45 10.54 -1.41 8.86
C PHE A 45 10.24 -1.04 10.31
N ASP A 46 9.42 -1.86 10.98
CA ASP A 46 9.36 -1.85 12.43
C ASP A 46 10.64 -2.48 13.05
N LYS A 47 10.69 -2.58 14.37
CA LYS A 47 11.87 -3.16 15.03
C LYS A 47 12.08 -4.64 14.71
N GLU A 48 11.05 -5.39 14.36
CA GLU A 48 11.13 -6.80 14.02
C GLU A 48 11.76 -7.03 12.63
N GLY A 49 11.86 -5.98 11.84
CA GLY A 49 12.33 -6.06 10.45
C GLY A 49 11.30 -6.69 9.52
N GLY A 50 11.78 -7.46 8.55
CA GLY A 50 10.92 -8.13 7.59
C GLY A 50 11.38 -7.91 6.15
N LYS A 51 10.48 -8.14 5.21
CA LYS A 51 10.75 -8.07 3.77
C LYS A 51 9.82 -7.09 3.08
N ALA A 52 10.41 -6.16 2.33
CA ALA A 52 9.71 -5.19 1.49
C ALA A 52 10.09 -5.39 0.03
N LEU A 53 9.14 -5.12 -0.87
CA LEU A 53 9.32 -5.25 -2.32
C LEU A 53 9.05 -3.91 -2.99
N VAL A 54 10.01 -3.42 -3.78
CA VAL A 54 9.87 -2.20 -4.57
C VAL A 54 9.98 -2.55 -6.05
N THR A 55 8.92 -2.24 -6.81
CA THR A 55 8.92 -2.45 -8.26
C THR A 55 9.54 -1.24 -8.95
N MET A 56 10.29 -1.48 -10.04
CA MET A 56 10.94 -0.44 -10.84
C MET A 56 10.23 -0.30 -12.18
N ALA A 57 9.62 0.86 -12.45
CA ALA A 57 9.12 1.21 -13.76
C ALA A 57 10.22 1.98 -14.50
N THR A 58 10.65 1.49 -15.68
CA THR A 58 11.69 2.13 -16.47
C THR A 58 11.59 1.73 -17.95
N ASN A 59 12.09 2.60 -18.84
CA ASN A 59 12.37 2.29 -20.25
C ASN A 59 13.86 2.08 -20.53
N ALA A 60 14.65 1.86 -19.48
CA ALA A 60 16.07 1.55 -19.57
C ALA A 60 16.30 0.14 -20.13
N THR A 61 17.48 -0.07 -20.72
CA THR A 61 17.92 -1.40 -21.16
C THR A 61 18.29 -2.29 -19.98
N SER A 62 18.81 -1.68 -18.92
CA SER A 62 19.16 -2.35 -17.67
C SER A 62 19.13 -1.37 -16.51
N TRP A 63 19.02 -1.92 -15.29
CA TRP A 63 19.23 -1.16 -14.07
C TRP A 63 19.99 -2.00 -13.04
N ASN A 64 20.67 -1.33 -12.14
CA ASN A 64 21.39 -1.93 -11.02
C ASN A 64 21.17 -1.12 -9.75
N TYR A 65 21.64 -1.62 -8.62
CA TYR A 65 21.57 -0.91 -7.35
C TYR A 65 22.91 -0.92 -6.63
N THR A 66 23.09 0.08 -5.77
CA THR A 66 24.20 0.16 -4.82
C THR A 66 23.61 0.49 -3.46
N ALA A 67 23.78 -0.41 -2.48
CA ALA A 67 23.45 -0.14 -1.09
C ALA A 67 24.72 0.28 -0.36
N GLN A 68 24.68 1.35 0.39
CA GLN A 68 25.73 1.65 1.38
C GLN A 68 25.41 0.76 2.57
N SER A 69 26.12 -0.35 2.69
CA SER A 69 25.75 -1.40 3.61
C SER A 69 26.00 -1.05 5.06
N GLY A 70 24.93 -0.85 5.80
CA GLY A 70 24.92 -1.32 7.18
C GLY A 70 24.60 -2.82 7.19
N ASP A 71 25.18 -3.58 8.10
CA ASP A 71 24.96 -5.03 8.25
C ASP A 71 23.53 -5.39 8.71
N TRP A 72 22.57 -4.47 8.65
CA TRP A 72 21.25 -4.62 9.22
C TRP A 72 20.16 -4.95 8.19
N PHE A 73 20.44 -4.79 6.91
CA PHE A 73 19.55 -5.19 5.83
C PHE A 73 20.32 -5.81 4.65
N ALA A 74 19.62 -6.60 3.87
CA ALA A 74 20.11 -7.18 2.63
C ALA A 74 19.24 -6.71 1.46
N VAL A 75 19.86 -6.56 0.28
CA VAL A 75 19.17 -6.18 -0.96
C VAL A 75 19.42 -7.25 -2.01
N SER A 76 18.37 -7.60 -2.73
CA SER A 76 18.43 -8.53 -3.86
C SER A 76 17.43 -8.13 -4.94
N VAL A 77 17.52 -8.74 -6.11
CA VAL A 77 16.55 -8.59 -7.19
C VAL A 77 15.90 -9.94 -7.41
N ASP A 78 14.58 -9.97 -7.45
CA ASP A 78 13.82 -11.20 -7.70
C ASP A 78 13.69 -11.53 -9.19
N ALA A 79 13.05 -12.67 -9.50
CA ALA A 79 12.85 -13.13 -10.88
C ALA A 79 11.97 -12.19 -11.73
N ASP A 80 11.14 -11.37 -11.10
CA ASP A 80 10.27 -10.37 -11.74
C ASP A 80 10.94 -8.99 -11.86
N SER A 81 12.26 -8.92 -11.60
CA SER A 81 13.06 -7.69 -11.60
C SER A 81 12.56 -6.65 -10.59
N CYS A 82 12.09 -7.10 -9.45
CA CYS A 82 11.73 -6.23 -8.33
C CYS A 82 12.89 -6.16 -7.33
N LEU A 83 13.11 -4.99 -6.73
CA LEU A 83 14.07 -4.83 -5.65
C LEU A 83 13.45 -5.38 -4.36
N VAL A 84 14.12 -6.34 -3.75
CA VAL A 84 13.74 -6.95 -2.47
C VAL A 84 14.69 -6.44 -1.40
N VAL A 85 14.14 -5.82 -0.35
CA VAL A 85 14.89 -5.39 0.83
C VAL A 85 14.44 -6.20 2.02
N GLU A 86 15.37 -6.81 2.73
CA GLU A 86 15.11 -7.65 3.90
C GLU A 86 15.91 -7.13 5.09
N ALA A 87 15.22 -6.67 6.14
CA ALA A 87 15.84 -6.17 7.35
C ALA A 87 15.76 -7.20 8.48
N GLN A 88 16.84 -7.31 9.26
CA GLN A 88 16.89 -8.11 10.49
C GLN A 88 16.23 -7.34 11.64
N ALA A 89 15.90 -8.06 12.74
CA ALA A 89 15.38 -7.41 13.94
C ALA A 89 16.36 -6.36 14.51
N ASN A 90 15.82 -5.24 14.95
CA ASN A 90 16.58 -4.12 15.53
C ASN A 90 16.33 -4.03 17.04
N ASN A 91 17.35 -4.30 17.83
CA ASN A 91 17.31 -4.17 19.29
C ASN A 91 18.01 -2.89 19.80
N GLY A 92 18.28 -1.95 18.89
CA GLY A 92 19.03 -0.72 19.18
C GLY A 92 18.23 0.54 18.82
N SER A 93 18.94 1.59 18.44
CA SER A 93 18.34 2.87 17.98
C SER A 93 17.78 2.77 16.57
N VAL A 94 17.02 3.79 16.16
CA VAL A 94 16.57 3.95 14.77
C VAL A 94 17.76 3.89 13.82
N LYS A 95 17.63 3.11 12.77
CA LYS A 95 18.62 2.99 11.69
C LYS A 95 18.06 3.60 10.42
N THR A 96 18.91 4.25 9.66
CA THR A 96 18.55 4.87 8.37
C THR A 96 19.70 4.67 7.40
N ASP A 97 19.36 4.34 6.15
CA ASP A 97 20.30 4.18 5.05
C ASP A 97 19.62 4.49 3.71
N ASP A 98 20.39 4.50 2.62
CA ASP A 98 19.90 4.75 1.28
C ASP A 98 20.34 3.63 0.32
N ILE A 99 19.45 3.23 -0.59
CA ILE A 99 19.77 2.42 -1.75
C ILE A 99 19.70 3.33 -2.98
N LYS A 100 20.78 3.40 -3.73
CA LYS A 100 20.82 4.06 -5.02
C LYS A 100 20.51 3.06 -6.13
N VAL A 101 19.54 3.40 -6.97
CA VAL A 101 19.20 2.61 -8.15
C VAL A 101 19.55 3.42 -9.39
N THR A 102 20.31 2.82 -10.29
CA THR A 102 20.77 3.46 -11.53
C THR A 102 20.26 2.67 -12.72
N ALA A 103 19.54 3.34 -13.61
CA ALA A 103 19.07 2.82 -14.88
C ALA A 103 19.92 3.34 -16.02
N VAL A 104 20.21 2.50 -17.03
CA VAL A 104 21.09 2.83 -18.16
C VAL A 104 20.42 2.46 -19.48
N ARG A 105 20.55 3.36 -20.48
CA ARG A 105 20.11 3.17 -21.85
C ARG A 105 21.13 3.83 -22.81
N GLY A 106 21.98 3.04 -23.46
CA GLY A 106 23.09 3.58 -24.23
C GLY A 106 24.01 4.42 -23.35
N ASP A 107 24.23 5.68 -23.73
CA ASP A 107 25.05 6.64 -22.97
C ASP A 107 24.25 7.42 -21.90
N GLU A 108 22.92 7.23 -21.86
CA GLU A 108 22.08 7.87 -20.86
C GLU A 108 22.05 7.07 -19.56
N SER A 109 22.08 7.77 -18.42
CA SER A 109 21.87 7.18 -17.10
C SER A 109 20.92 8.02 -16.26
N LYS A 110 20.14 7.36 -15.39
CA LYS A 110 19.28 8.00 -14.42
C LYS A 110 19.37 7.31 -13.07
N GLU A 111 19.53 8.10 -12.02
CA GLU A 111 19.64 7.60 -10.65
C GLU A 111 18.44 8.06 -9.82
N VAL A 112 17.97 7.18 -8.92
CA VAL A 112 17.02 7.48 -7.86
C VAL A 112 17.53 6.90 -6.54
N SER A 113 17.22 7.57 -5.41
CA SER A 113 17.57 7.10 -4.08
C SER A 113 16.31 6.61 -3.37
N LEU A 114 16.40 5.43 -2.75
CA LEU A 114 15.37 4.87 -1.88
C LEU A 114 15.86 4.97 -0.45
N LYS A 115 15.09 5.67 0.40
CA LYS A 115 15.41 5.80 1.81
C LYS A 115 14.89 4.59 2.58
N ILE A 116 15.76 3.94 3.36
CA ILE A 116 15.39 2.85 4.25
C ILE A 116 15.47 3.34 5.69
N THR A 117 14.44 3.06 6.47
CA THR A 117 14.41 3.34 7.89
C THR A 117 13.95 2.11 8.66
N GLN A 118 14.62 1.77 9.75
CA GLN A 118 14.14 0.76 10.70
C GLN A 118 13.93 1.40 12.06
N ARG A 119 12.74 1.22 12.60
CA ARG A 119 12.32 1.77 13.90
C ARG A 119 13.01 1.02 15.04
N ALA A 120 13.09 1.68 16.19
CA ALA A 120 13.60 1.11 17.43
C ALA A 120 12.47 0.68 18.38
N ASP A 121 11.28 1.26 18.22
CA ASP A 121 10.09 1.04 19.04
C ASP A 121 9.10 0.08 18.37
N ASP A 122 8.22 -0.50 19.17
CA ASP A 122 7.15 -1.37 18.69
C ASP A 122 6.09 -0.56 17.92
N ALA A 123 5.64 -1.12 16.80
CA ALA A 123 4.43 -0.68 16.13
C ALA A 123 3.19 -1.09 16.96
N ILE A 124 2.13 -0.30 16.90
CA ILE A 124 0.84 -0.61 17.54
C ILE A 124 0.23 -1.85 16.87
N ASP A 125 -0.04 -2.90 17.64
CA ASP A 125 -0.66 -4.12 17.11
C ASP A 125 -2.18 -3.97 17.00
N LEU A 126 -2.68 -3.74 15.79
CA LEU A 126 -4.10 -3.61 15.50
C LEU A 126 -4.86 -4.94 15.65
N SER A 127 -4.16 -6.06 15.67
CA SER A 127 -4.73 -7.40 15.83
C SER A 127 -4.68 -7.94 17.27
N ALA A 128 -4.21 -7.15 18.23
CA ALA A 128 -4.06 -7.57 19.62
C ALA A 128 -5.38 -8.06 20.26
N ALA A 129 -6.52 -7.52 19.83
CA ALA A 129 -7.85 -7.95 20.29
C ALA A 129 -8.48 -9.07 19.42
N GLY A 130 -7.88 -9.37 18.27
CA GLY A 130 -8.36 -10.32 17.26
C GLY A 130 -8.12 -9.79 15.86
N THR A 131 -8.19 -10.68 14.85
CA THR A 131 -7.99 -10.32 13.45
C THR A 131 -9.28 -9.79 12.81
N ALA A 132 -9.13 -8.81 11.90
CA ALA A 132 -10.23 -8.21 11.15
C ALA A 132 -9.89 -8.12 9.66
N ASN A 133 -10.86 -7.83 8.80
CA ASN A 133 -10.63 -7.50 7.38
C ASN A 133 -10.44 -6.00 7.15
N CYS A 134 -10.82 -5.18 8.13
CA CYS A 134 -10.63 -3.74 8.15
C CYS A 134 -10.05 -3.33 9.50
N TYR A 135 -9.02 -2.50 9.47
CA TYR A 135 -8.41 -1.90 10.65
C TYR A 135 -8.51 -0.39 10.58
N ILE A 136 -8.82 0.23 11.71
CA ILE A 136 -8.80 1.69 11.86
C ILE A 136 -7.42 2.08 12.38
N ALA A 137 -6.81 3.08 11.76
CA ALA A 137 -5.52 3.63 12.10
C ALA A 137 -5.58 5.16 12.14
N HIS A 138 -4.68 5.80 12.89
CA HIS A 138 -4.53 7.26 12.89
C HIS A 138 -3.36 7.67 11.99
N THR A 139 -3.33 8.95 11.61
CA THR A 139 -2.22 9.50 10.81
C THR A 139 -0.89 9.48 11.58
N ASN A 140 0.22 9.57 10.86
CA ASN A 140 1.59 9.73 11.39
C ASN A 140 1.99 8.69 12.45
N SER A 141 1.52 7.46 12.34
CA SER A 141 1.72 6.40 13.32
C SER A 141 2.21 5.11 12.68
N ALA A 142 2.84 4.25 13.48
CA ALA A 142 3.31 2.95 13.02
C ALA A 142 2.43 1.83 13.58
N TYR A 143 2.06 0.92 12.71
CA TYR A 143 1.15 -0.17 12.99
C TYR A 143 1.68 -1.51 12.49
N LYS A 144 1.21 -2.58 13.13
CA LYS A 144 1.31 -3.94 12.64
C LYS A 144 0.02 -4.70 12.88
N PHE A 145 -0.20 -5.75 12.12
CA PHE A 145 -1.29 -6.70 12.36
C PHE A 145 -0.93 -8.08 11.82
N ARG A 146 -1.56 -9.11 12.40
CA ARG A 146 -1.35 -10.49 11.98
C ARG A 146 -1.83 -10.69 10.54
N ALA A 147 -0.94 -11.24 9.73
CA ALA A 147 -1.15 -11.53 8.31
C ALA A 147 -0.94 -13.01 7.97
N ASP A 148 -0.77 -13.86 8.96
CA ASP A 148 -0.78 -15.32 8.87
C ASP A 148 -2.20 -15.91 9.02
N ILE A 149 -3.18 -15.09 9.36
CA ILE A 149 -4.58 -15.46 9.58
C ILE A 149 -5.49 -14.50 8.80
N LYS A 150 -6.48 -15.06 8.09
CA LYS A 150 -7.54 -14.29 7.44
C LYS A 150 -8.35 -13.52 8.48
N GLY A 151 -8.89 -12.37 8.10
CA GLY A 151 -9.63 -11.50 8.98
C GLY A 151 -10.88 -12.12 9.62
N ASN A 152 -11.42 -11.45 10.63
CA ASN A 152 -12.57 -11.89 11.45
C ASN A 152 -12.31 -13.15 12.29
N GLY A 153 -11.05 -13.44 12.58
CA GLY A 153 -10.64 -14.43 13.57
C GLY A 153 -10.60 -13.83 14.98
N GLY A 154 -10.95 -14.59 16.00
CA GLY A 154 -10.69 -14.23 17.38
C GLY A 154 -9.20 -14.24 17.73
N LYS A 155 -8.84 -13.92 18.99
CA LYS A 155 -7.44 -14.02 19.47
C LYS A 155 -6.84 -15.40 19.32
N ASP A 156 -7.67 -16.44 19.35
CA ASP A 156 -7.29 -17.84 19.15
C ASP A 156 -7.15 -18.21 17.66
N GLY A 157 -7.36 -17.26 16.73
CA GLY A 157 -7.28 -17.48 15.29
C GLY A 157 -8.47 -18.26 14.72
N LYS A 158 -9.58 -18.39 15.44
CA LYS A 158 -10.79 -19.06 14.98
C LYS A 158 -11.84 -18.10 14.53
N SER A 159 -12.61 -18.46 13.51
CA SER A 159 -13.76 -17.70 13.04
C SER A 159 -14.85 -18.61 12.53
N LYS A 160 -16.07 -18.44 13.03
CA LYS A 160 -17.25 -19.13 12.53
C LYS A 160 -17.66 -18.73 11.10
N TYR A 161 -17.08 -17.65 10.57
CA TYR A 161 -17.45 -17.10 9.25
C TYR A 161 -16.55 -17.58 8.11
N ILE A 162 -15.37 -18.16 8.41
CA ILE A 162 -14.36 -18.54 7.40
C ILE A 162 -13.93 -20.01 7.60
N GLU A 163 -14.77 -20.85 8.22
CA GLU A 163 -14.41 -22.24 8.57
C GLU A 163 -14.11 -23.12 7.36
N SER A 164 -14.88 -22.99 6.29
CA SER A 164 -14.78 -23.87 5.10
C SER A 164 -13.48 -23.69 4.31
N GLU A 165 -12.92 -22.48 4.34
CA GLU A 165 -11.72 -22.11 3.56
C GLU A 165 -10.42 -22.24 4.36
N GLY A 166 -10.53 -22.50 5.69
CA GLY A 166 -9.42 -22.40 6.62
C GLY A 166 -8.98 -20.94 6.85
N LEU A 167 -8.49 -20.67 8.04
CA LEU A 167 -8.08 -19.31 8.45
C LEU A 167 -6.62 -19.01 8.14
N GLY A 168 -5.75 -20.01 8.18
CA GLY A 168 -4.31 -19.82 7.99
C GLY A 168 -3.94 -19.37 6.58
N ILE A 169 -3.02 -18.42 6.48
CA ILE A 169 -2.42 -17.97 5.23
C ILE A 169 -1.00 -18.56 5.19
N LYS A 170 -0.70 -19.30 4.12
CA LYS A 170 0.59 -19.96 3.93
C LYS A 170 1.30 -19.39 2.72
N ASP A 171 2.61 -19.65 2.61
CA ASP A 171 3.44 -19.28 1.46
C ASP A 171 3.51 -17.77 1.21
N VAL A 172 3.39 -16.96 2.25
CA VAL A 172 3.56 -15.52 2.16
C VAL A 172 5.01 -15.20 1.87
N ALA A 173 5.25 -14.41 0.82
CA ALA A 173 6.58 -13.95 0.45
C ALA A 173 6.81 -12.48 0.83
N TYR A 174 5.80 -11.61 0.65
CA TYR A 174 5.89 -10.17 0.92
C TYR A 174 4.52 -9.53 1.07
N ALA A 175 4.50 -8.29 1.59
CA ALA A 175 3.34 -7.40 1.60
C ALA A 175 3.42 -6.39 0.46
N GLU A 176 2.28 -5.90 -0.01
CA GLU A 176 2.19 -4.86 -1.04
C GLU A 176 1.00 -3.94 -0.77
N LEU A 177 1.21 -2.62 -0.90
CA LEU A 177 0.15 -1.64 -1.00
C LEU A 177 -0.48 -1.77 -2.39
N LEU A 178 -1.74 -2.22 -2.46
CA LEU A 178 -2.44 -2.41 -3.73
C LEU A 178 -2.98 -1.09 -4.27
N TRP A 179 -3.50 -0.25 -3.38
CA TRP A 179 -3.99 1.09 -3.68
C TRP A 179 -4.19 1.89 -2.38
N GLU A 180 -4.21 3.20 -2.52
CA GLU A 180 -4.66 4.15 -1.51
C GLU A 180 -5.51 5.24 -2.18
N ALA A 181 -6.50 5.78 -1.48
CA ALA A 181 -7.42 6.76 -2.01
C ALA A 181 -8.15 7.53 -0.91
N ARG A 182 -8.60 8.73 -1.24
CA ARG A 182 -9.51 9.55 -0.46
C ARG A 182 -10.77 9.86 -1.27
N ASN A 183 -11.92 9.96 -0.59
CA ASN A 183 -13.24 10.16 -1.21
C ASN A 183 -13.59 11.64 -1.48
N ASP A 184 -12.61 12.53 -1.62
CA ASP A 184 -12.83 13.96 -1.85
C ASP A 184 -13.15 14.34 -3.29
N GLY A 185 -13.07 13.37 -4.20
CA GLY A 185 -13.31 13.60 -5.64
C GLY A 185 -12.14 14.26 -6.36
N ASP A 186 -11.09 14.67 -5.66
CA ASP A 186 -9.89 15.21 -6.28
C ASP A 186 -8.92 14.09 -6.66
N ARG A 187 -8.87 13.78 -7.97
CA ARG A 187 -7.98 12.78 -8.55
C ARG A 187 -6.62 13.34 -8.96
N THR A 188 -6.40 14.63 -8.76
CA THR A 188 -5.14 15.29 -9.09
C THR A 188 -4.15 15.29 -7.94
N MET A 189 -4.64 15.10 -6.72
CA MET A 189 -3.82 15.04 -5.51
C MET A 189 -3.26 13.63 -5.30
N SER A 190 -2.00 13.57 -4.96
CA SER A 190 -1.37 12.35 -4.43
C SER A 190 -1.48 12.40 -2.92
N TYR A 191 -2.28 11.51 -2.34
CA TYR A 191 -2.41 11.38 -0.89
C TYR A 191 -1.41 10.37 -0.38
N GLU A 192 -0.65 10.75 0.63
CA GLU A 192 0.26 9.89 1.36
C GLU A 192 -0.51 9.35 2.59
N ILE A 193 -1.33 8.31 2.37
CA ILE A 193 -2.13 7.66 3.41
C ILE A 193 -1.27 6.60 4.09
N ILE A 194 -0.54 5.81 3.30
CA ILE A 194 0.48 4.89 3.78
C ILE A 194 1.85 5.50 3.46
N ASP A 195 2.68 5.69 4.48
CA ASP A 195 4.03 6.23 4.32
C ASP A 195 5.04 5.10 4.12
N GLY A 196 5.40 4.90 2.88
CA GLY A 196 6.36 3.90 2.46
C GLY A 196 5.77 2.52 2.19
N THR A 197 6.65 1.60 1.82
CA THR A 197 6.28 0.22 1.45
C THR A 197 5.98 -0.61 2.70
N PRO A 198 4.80 -1.27 2.79
CA PRO A 198 4.53 -2.22 3.86
C PRO A 198 5.52 -3.38 3.85
N ALA A 199 5.93 -3.86 5.02
CA ALA A 199 6.82 -5.00 5.18
C ALA A 199 6.08 -6.21 5.76
N TYR A 200 6.51 -7.43 5.38
CA TYR A 200 6.02 -8.67 5.97
C TYR A 200 7.17 -9.39 6.69
N GLY A 201 6.93 -9.76 7.94
CA GLY A 201 7.88 -10.54 8.73
C GLY A 201 7.21 -11.22 9.93
N ALA A 202 7.70 -12.38 10.34
CA ALA A 202 7.21 -13.11 11.51
C ALA A 202 5.68 -13.31 11.58
N GLY A 203 4.98 -13.39 10.43
CA GLY A 203 3.53 -13.53 10.38
C GLY A 203 2.74 -12.22 10.48
N TYR A 204 3.40 -11.07 10.50
CA TYR A 204 2.81 -9.74 10.57
C TYR A 204 3.09 -8.93 9.31
N ILE A 205 2.14 -8.05 8.97
CA ILE A 205 2.41 -6.87 8.14
C ILE A 205 2.69 -5.72 9.08
N SER A 206 3.79 -4.98 8.83
CA SER A 206 4.08 -3.69 9.44
C SER A 206 4.00 -2.58 8.40
N PHE A 207 3.49 -1.41 8.80
CA PHE A 207 3.33 -0.25 7.94
C PHE A 207 3.31 1.03 8.77
N SER A 208 3.57 2.16 8.12
CA SER A 208 3.39 3.48 8.70
C SER A 208 2.28 4.21 7.96
N THR A 209 1.50 5.01 8.67
CA THR A 209 0.55 5.94 8.07
C THR A 209 1.22 7.28 7.84
N GLY A 210 0.87 7.92 6.73
CA GLY A 210 1.30 9.26 6.39
C GLY A 210 0.46 10.34 7.09
N ARG A 211 0.54 11.55 6.57
CA ARG A 211 -0.15 12.73 7.10
C ARG A 211 -1.61 12.86 6.66
N SER A 212 -2.05 12.05 5.71
CA SER A 212 -3.37 12.17 5.11
C SER A 212 -4.30 11.08 5.62
N GLU A 213 -5.53 11.46 5.98
CA GLU A 213 -6.62 10.53 6.20
C GLU A 213 -7.11 9.95 4.86
N GLY A 214 -7.63 8.73 4.89
CA GLY A 214 -8.15 8.06 3.70
C GLY A 214 -8.23 6.56 3.87
N ASN A 215 -8.25 5.85 2.77
CA ASN A 215 -8.42 4.41 2.72
C ASN A 215 -7.31 3.76 1.89
N ALA A 216 -6.82 2.63 2.34
CA ALA A 216 -5.80 1.87 1.63
C ALA A 216 -6.11 0.38 1.66
N LEU A 217 -5.61 -0.37 0.69
CA LEU A 217 -5.69 -1.82 0.66
C LEU A 217 -4.28 -2.40 0.62
N ILE A 218 -3.92 -3.12 1.68
CA ILE A 218 -2.65 -3.83 1.79
C ILE A 218 -2.91 -5.33 1.62
N ALA A 219 -2.07 -6.03 0.88
CA ALA A 219 -2.18 -7.46 0.65
C ALA A 219 -0.88 -8.20 0.99
N VAL A 220 -1.02 -9.48 1.32
CA VAL A 220 0.09 -10.44 1.27
C VAL A 220 0.04 -11.22 -0.04
N LYS A 221 1.22 -11.45 -0.60
CA LYS A 221 1.41 -12.19 -1.85
C LYS A 221 2.42 -13.32 -1.67
N ASN A 222 2.26 -14.36 -2.50
CA ASN A 222 3.30 -15.39 -2.62
C ASN A 222 4.43 -14.95 -3.56
N ALA A 223 5.48 -15.76 -3.67
CA ALA A 223 6.64 -15.49 -4.54
C ALA A 223 6.29 -15.36 -6.03
N LYS A 224 5.10 -15.82 -6.46
CA LYS A 224 4.60 -15.67 -7.84
C LYS A 224 3.74 -14.42 -8.04
N GLY A 225 3.68 -13.52 -7.05
CA GLY A 225 2.87 -12.30 -7.10
C GLY A 225 1.37 -12.51 -6.96
N LYS A 226 0.91 -13.74 -6.63
CA LYS A 226 -0.51 -14.01 -6.38
C LYS A 226 -0.92 -13.46 -5.02
N VAL A 227 -2.00 -12.66 -4.98
CA VAL A 227 -2.61 -12.21 -3.73
C VAL A 227 -3.18 -13.42 -2.98
N LEU A 228 -2.78 -13.57 -1.73
CA LEU A 228 -3.25 -14.61 -0.82
C LEU A 228 -4.38 -14.09 0.06
N TRP A 229 -4.26 -12.87 0.55
CA TRP A 229 -5.28 -12.14 1.29
C TRP A 229 -4.99 -10.64 1.26
N SER A 230 -5.98 -9.81 1.62
CA SER A 230 -5.88 -8.35 1.66
C SER A 230 -6.67 -7.78 2.83
N TRP A 231 -6.29 -6.60 3.28
CA TRP A 231 -6.92 -5.89 4.38
C TRP A 231 -7.16 -4.44 4.00
N HIS A 232 -8.34 -3.94 4.35
CA HIS A 232 -8.66 -2.53 4.25
C HIS A 232 -8.08 -1.80 5.47
N ILE A 233 -7.27 -0.78 5.23
CA ILE A 233 -6.75 0.12 6.24
C ILE A 233 -7.50 1.44 6.10
N TRP A 234 -8.24 1.78 7.14
CA TRP A 234 -9.02 2.99 7.24
C TRP A 234 -8.30 3.98 8.15
N VAL A 235 -7.67 4.99 7.56
CA VAL A 235 -6.89 6.00 8.28
C VAL A 235 -7.78 7.19 8.55
N THR A 236 -8.09 7.44 9.83
CA THR A 236 -8.86 8.59 10.29
C THR A 236 -8.48 8.99 11.71
N ASP A 237 -8.34 10.29 11.95
CA ASP A 237 -8.08 10.85 13.28
C ASP A 237 -9.37 11.16 14.02
N ASN A 238 -10.51 11.09 13.32
CA ASN A 238 -11.83 11.23 13.92
C ASN A 238 -12.24 9.93 14.62
N GLU A 239 -12.60 10.02 15.90
CA GLU A 239 -13.09 8.87 16.65
C GLU A 239 -14.32 8.26 15.96
N VAL A 240 -14.27 6.95 15.72
CA VAL A 240 -15.40 6.17 15.20
C VAL A 240 -16.17 5.59 16.39
N THR A 241 -17.40 6.05 16.58
CA THR A 241 -18.25 5.62 17.68
C THR A 241 -19.33 4.65 17.22
N THR A 242 -19.98 3.98 18.16
CA THR A 242 -21.13 3.09 17.90
C THR A 242 -22.33 3.51 18.70
N HIS A 243 -23.52 3.26 18.14
CA HIS A 243 -24.80 3.43 18.80
C HIS A 243 -25.44 2.07 19.02
N ASP A 244 -25.95 1.84 20.23
CA ASP A 244 -26.69 0.63 20.56
C ASP A 244 -28.09 0.68 19.92
N HIS A 245 -28.40 -0.33 19.12
CA HIS A 245 -29.76 -0.56 18.67
C HIS A 245 -30.51 -1.44 19.70
N ILE A 246 -31.49 -0.84 20.35
CA ILE A 246 -32.22 -1.48 21.43
C ILE A 246 -33.44 -2.20 20.86
N GLY A 247 -33.57 -3.48 21.21
CA GLY A 247 -34.70 -4.32 20.82
C GLY A 247 -35.97 -3.99 21.65
N PRO A 248 -37.12 -4.56 21.25
CA PRO A 248 -38.37 -4.36 21.94
C PRO A 248 -38.37 -4.76 23.44
N GLU A 249 -37.48 -5.68 23.81
CA GLU A 249 -37.30 -6.18 25.17
C GLU A 249 -36.30 -5.34 25.99
N GLY A 250 -35.79 -4.21 25.46
CA GLY A 250 -34.85 -3.34 26.14
C GLY A 250 -33.39 -3.84 26.11
N ASN A 251 -33.09 -4.93 25.40
CA ASN A 251 -31.74 -5.45 25.22
C ASN A 251 -31.07 -4.87 23.98
N VAL A 252 -29.74 -4.76 24.00
CA VAL A 252 -28.94 -4.40 22.82
C VAL A 252 -28.94 -5.56 21.82
N ILE A 253 -29.53 -5.36 20.66
CA ILE A 253 -29.59 -6.34 19.57
C ILE A 253 -28.52 -6.15 18.49
N ALA A 254 -28.02 -4.93 18.35
CA ALA A 254 -26.91 -4.61 17.44
C ALA A 254 -26.19 -3.32 17.89
N GLN A 255 -24.93 -3.20 17.49
CA GLN A 255 -24.19 -1.95 17.56
C GLN A 255 -23.94 -1.46 16.14
N ILE A 256 -24.27 -0.22 15.87
CA ILE A 256 -24.20 0.39 14.54
C ILE A 256 -23.20 1.54 14.64
N MET A 257 -22.22 1.56 13.72
CA MET A 257 -21.25 2.66 13.65
C MET A 257 -21.98 3.98 13.30
N ASP A 258 -21.43 5.09 13.77
CA ASP A 258 -21.93 6.43 13.54
C ASP A 258 -21.76 6.91 12.07
N ARG A 259 -21.05 6.14 11.27
CA ARG A 259 -20.73 6.46 9.86
C ARG A 259 -20.52 5.20 9.02
N ASN A 260 -20.48 5.38 7.70
CA ASN A 260 -20.16 4.30 6.76
C ASN A 260 -18.69 3.86 6.92
N LEU A 261 -18.44 2.58 6.64
CA LEU A 261 -17.07 2.03 6.65
C LEU A 261 -16.18 2.79 5.67
N GLY A 262 -15.07 3.31 6.16
CA GLY A 262 -14.13 4.13 5.37
C GLY A 262 -14.49 5.61 5.27
N ALA A 263 -15.57 6.09 5.91
CA ALA A 263 -15.90 7.52 5.96
C ALA A 263 -14.98 8.26 6.93
N LEU A 264 -14.48 9.43 6.54
CA LEU A 264 -13.54 10.21 7.36
C LEU A 264 -14.25 11.06 8.42
N ASN A 265 -15.54 11.36 8.23
CA ASN A 265 -16.38 12.03 9.23
C ASN A 265 -17.83 11.53 9.16
N ASN A 266 -18.68 12.03 10.05
CA ASN A 266 -20.12 11.74 10.10
C ASN A 266 -20.98 12.98 9.82
N THR A 267 -20.41 14.04 9.21
CA THR A 267 -21.12 15.28 8.91
C THR A 267 -22.08 15.06 7.74
N PRO A 268 -23.39 15.28 7.89
CA PRO A 268 -24.34 15.11 6.81
C PRO A 268 -23.99 15.98 5.58
N MET A 269 -24.14 15.43 4.39
CA MET A 269 -23.87 16.07 3.08
C MET A 269 -22.39 16.37 2.78
N ASP A 270 -21.49 16.03 3.68
CA ASP A 270 -20.05 16.09 3.44
C ASP A 270 -19.61 14.94 2.53
N ILE A 271 -18.67 15.22 1.62
CA ILE A 271 -18.12 14.20 0.72
C ILE A 271 -17.35 13.11 1.49
N ASP A 272 -16.67 13.50 2.56
CA ASP A 272 -15.90 12.63 3.42
C ASP A 272 -16.78 11.69 4.30
N ASN A 273 -18.11 11.93 4.35
CA ASN A 273 -19.06 11.05 5.01
C ASN A 273 -19.51 9.85 4.15
N ARG A 274 -19.14 9.80 2.88
CA ARG A 274 -19.67 8.77 1.96
C ARG A 274 -19.17 7.37 2.27
N GLY A 275 -17.95 7.24 2.77
CA GLY A 275 -17.30 5.95 2.99
C GLY A 275 -16.93 5.21 1.70
N MET A 276 -16.59 3.95 1.83
CA MET A 276 -16.16 3.11 0.72
C MET A 276 -17.32 2.32 0.12
N ILE A 277 -17.23 2.02 -1.17
CA ILE A 277 -18.22 1.20 -1.87
C ILE A 277 -17.84 -0.27 -1.77
N TYR A 278 -18.75 -1.09 -1.25
CA TYR A 278 -18.63 -2.54 -1.17
C TYR A 278 -19.67 -3.23 -2.04
N GLN A 279 -19.30 -4.33 -2.66
CA GLN A 279 -20.23 -5.23 -3.32
C GLN A 279 -20.59 -6.38 -2.38
N MET A 280 -21.88 -6.78 -2.35
CA MET A 280 -22.30 -7.95 -1.57
C MET A 280 -21.47 -9.19 -1.94
N GLY A 281 -20.97 -9.90 -0.93
CA GLY A 281 -20.11 -11.08 -1.10
C GLY A 281 -18.63 -10.77 -1.41
N ARG A 282 -18.23 -9.50 -1.50
CA ARG A 282 -16.85 -9.09 -1.65
C ARG A 282 -16.35 -8.42 -0.35
N LYS A 283 -15.20 -8.87 0.16
CA LYS A 283 -14.64 -8.32 1.40
C LYS A 283 -13.89 -7.00 1.23
N ASP A 284 -13.35 -6.75 0.02
CA ASP A 284 -12.54 -5.57 -0.26
C ASP A 284 -13.39 -4.46 -0.89
N PRO A 285 -13.18 -3.20 -0.50
CA PRO A 285 -13.85 -2.08 -1.13
C PRO A 285 -13.36 -1.85 -2.56
N PHE A 286 -14.17 -1.16 -3.36
CA PHE A 286 -13.74 -0.61 -4.64
C PHE A 286 -12.93 0.66 -4.40
N ILE A 287 -12.00 0.94 -5.29
CA ILE A 287 -11.34 2.26 -5.36
C ILE A 287 -12.41 3.30 -5.71
N PRO A 288 -12.49 4.41 -4.96
CA PRO A 288 -13.44 5.47 -5.20
C PRO A 288 -13.32 6.13 -6.59
#